data_53564c5a1a9b9aacb408affb371bfe8d
#
_entry.id   53564c5a1a9b9aacb408affb371bfe8d
#
_cell.length_a   1.000
_cell.length_b   1.000
_cell.length_c   1.000
_cell.angle_alpha   90.00
_cell.angle_beta   90.00
_cell.angle_gamma   90.00
#
_symmetry.space_group_name_H-M   'P 1'
#
loop_
_entity.id
_entity.type
_entity.pdbx_description
1 polymer ?
#
loop_
_entity_poly.entity_id
_entity_poly.type
_entity_poly.pdbx_seq_one_letter_code
_entity_poly.pdbx_strand_id
1 'polypeptide(L)'
;SHSIGVGLLAVYDFIMTMRHADLCAALVCEALRSTDKAYDPRLIQLKNHKDTSETAEFLCKVLNGSEIMNESRTLRVQDSMNTRIIPHVHGAAKRMVTQTYDALMEELNAVFDNPVFLADGTALMGSNWDATTIELYCDSLAIAVMDVAKLTEVHVERLVDPHLSGLPAFLVKNPGLNNGYMILQYVTAGLLADIALLASPAACFNAAVSAGQESPIYRDDTAARQLYAAVQKLRRMVSMTMMTALQAIDLSDHKAMSPVTQKLHDDVRKTVTFMENDDMMYERIEAMEALV
;
A
#
# COMPACT_ATOMS: atom_id res chain seq x y z
N SER A 1 24.81 1.76 -9.53
CA SER A 1 24.19 3.10 -9.25
C SER A 1 22.74 3.19 -9.74
N HIS A 2 22.41 2.67 -10.94
CA HIS A 2 21.07 2.76 -11.50
C HIS A 2 20.03 2.07 -10.62
N SER A 3 20.25 0.80 -10.30
CA SER A 3 19.35 0.00 -9.47
C SER A 3 19.15 0.58 -8.06
N ILE A 4 20.21 1.11 -7.43
CA ILE A 4 20.11 1.81 -6.13
C ILE A 4 19.22 3.04 -6.26
N GLY A 5 19.42 3.85 -7.31
CA GLY A 5 18.62 5.06 -7.54
C GLY A 5 17.14 4.75 -7.74
N VAL A 6 16.82 3.76 -8.58
CA VAL A 6 15.43 3.31 -8.80
C VAL A 6 14.83 2.70 -7.55
N GLY A 7 15.60 1.88 -6.81
CA GLY A 7 15.17 1.28 -5.55
C GLY A 7 14.84 2.32 -4.48
N LEU A 8 15.69 3.35 -4.31
CA LEU A 8 15.45 4.44 -3.35
C LEU A 8 14.24 5.30 -3.73
N LEU A 9 14.01 5.56 -5.02
CA LEU A 9 12.79 6.23 -5.49
C LEU A 9 11.56 5.39 -5.15
N ALA A 10 11.61 4.08 -5.40
CA ALA A 10 10.52 3.17 -5.05
C ALA A 10 10.25 3.16 -3.54
N VAL A 11 11.28 3.13 -2.71
CA VAL A 11 11.17 3.21 -1.24
C VAL A 11 10.50 4.52 -0.82
N TYR A 12 10.93 5.65 -1.37
CA TYR A 12 10.34 6.95 -1.08
C TYR A 12 8.85 6.99 -1.44
N ASP A 13 8.51 6.60 -2.66
CA ASP A 13 7.12 6.57 -3.14
C ASP A 13 6.26 5.61 -2.31
N PHE A 14 6.82 4.47 -1.88
CA PHE A 14 6.10 3.53 -1.04
C PHE A 14 5.85 4.10 0.37
N ILE A 15 6.81 4.81 0.96
CA ILE A 15 6.60 5.51 2.25
C ILE A 15 5.45 6.51 2.13
N MET A 16 5.40 7.29 1.05
CA MET A 16 4.31 8.24 0.82
C MET A 16 2.97 7.53 0.61
N THR A 17 2.96 6.48 -0.21
CA THR A 17 1.77 5.65 -0.45
C THR A 17 1.24 5.04 0.84
N MET A 18 2.12 4.53 1.73
CA MET A 18 1.71 3.94 3.02
C MET A 18 1.06 4.95 3.97
N ARG A 19 1.49 6.22 3.95
CA ARG A 19 0.83 7.28 4.73
C ARG A 19 -0.62 7.48 4.27
N HIS A 20 -0.84 7.50 2.96
CA HIS A 20 -2.19 7.60 2.40
C HIS A 20 -2.99 6.31 2.60
N ALA A 21 -2.34 5.13 2.54
CA ALA A 21 -2.98 3.85 2.83
C ALA A 21 -3.50 3.76 4.27
N ASP A 22 -2.76 4.29 5.25
CA ASP A 22 -3.23 4.36 6.64
C ASP A 22 -4.46 5.26 6.80
N LEU A 23 -4.48 6.43 6.14
CA LEU A 23 -5.64 7.33 6.15
C LEU A 23 -6.83 6.72 5.39
N CYS A 24 -6.57 6.08 4.26
CA CYS A 24 -7.57 5.33 3.49
C CYS A 24 -8.19 4.22 4.35
N ALA A 25 -7.37 3.46 5.08
CA ALA A 25 -7.85 2.42 5.98
C ALA A 25 -8.76 2.96 7.09
N ALA A 26 -8.48 4.14 7.63
CA ALA A 26 -9.36 4.80 8.58
C ALA A 26 -10.73 5.15 7.97
N LEU A 27 -10.74 5.71 6.75
CA LEU A 27 -11.99 5.96 6.01
C LEU A 27 -12.78 4.68 5.75
N VAL A 28 -12.10 3.60 5.36
CA VAL A 28 -12.73 2.27 5.16
C VAL A 28 -13.35 1.75 6.46
N CYS A 29 -12.68 1.95 7.60
CA CYS A 29 -13.22 1.56 8.91
C CYS A 29 -14.51 2.32 9.24
N GLU A 30 -14.57 3.61 8.98
CA GLU A 30 -15.81 4.40 9.18
C GLU A 30 -16.89 4.00 8.17
N ALA A 31 -16.55 3.89 6.88
CA ALA A 31 -17.51 3.50 5.84
C ALA A 31 -18.16 2.13 6.09
N LEU A 32 -17.39 1.16 6.59
CA LEU A 32 -17.86 -0.20 6.94
C LEU A 32 -18.40 -0.30 8.37
N ARG A 33 -18.44 0.79 9.12
CA ARG A 33 -18.85 0.80 10.55
C ARG A 33 -18.11 -0.26 11.35
N SER A 34 -16.79 -0.32 11.19
CA SER A 34 -15.92 -1.24 11.91
C SER A 34 -15.72 -0.79 13.36
N THR A 35 -15.27 -1.69 14.22
CA THR A 35 -14.90 -1.36 15.61
C THR A 35 -13.38 -1.26 15.76
N ASP A 36 -12.93 -0.33 16.58
CA ASP A 36 -11.53 -0.14 16.96
C ASP A 36 -11.01 -1.14 18.00
N LYS A 37 -11.87 -2.05 18.50
CA LYS A 37 -11.51 -3.06 19.52
C LYS A 37 -10.32 -3.93 19.11
N ALA A 38 -10.16 -4.19 17.82
CA ALA A 38 -9.03 -4.94 17.29
C ALA A 38 -7.70 -4.18 17.37
N TYR A 39 -7.75 -2.87 17.60
CA TYR A 39 -6.58 -1.98 17.69
C TYR A 39 -6.22 -1.63 19.14
N ASP A 40 -6.91 -2.22 20.12
CA ASP A 40 -6.63 -1.99 21.55
C ASP A 40 -5.13 -2.23 21.83
N PRO A 41 -4.42 -1.25 22.40
CA PRO A 41 -2.99 -1.38 22.68
C PRO A 41 -2.64 -2.59 23.53
N ARG A 42 -3.52 -2.98 24.47
CA ARG A 42 -3.30 -4.17 25.32
C ARG A 42 -3.29 -5.47 24.51
N LEU A 43 -4.09 -5.54 23.43
CA LEU A 43 -4.11 -6.68 22.51
C LEU A 43 -2.91 -6.66 21.57
N ILE A 44 -2.68 -5.53 20.93
CA ILE A 44 -1.64 -5.38 19.89
C ILE A 44 -0.24 -5.59 20.47
N GLN A 45 0.03 -5.06 21.68
CA GLN A 45 1.32 -5.20 22.35
C GLN A 45 1.69 -6.65 22.66
N LEU A 46 0.73 -7.54 22.86
CA LEU A 46 0.98 -8.97 23.09
C LEU A 46 1.69 -9.65 21.91
N LYS A 47 1.57 -9.10 20.70
CA LYS A 47 2.28 -9.60 19.52
C LYS A 47 3.75 -9.17 19.48
N ASN A 48 4.14 -8.17 20.27
CA ASN A 48 5.51 -7.65 20.38
C ASN A 48 6.14 -7.23 19.03
N HIS A 49 5.32 -6.64 18.15
CA HIS A 49 5.77 -6.07 16.88
C HIS A 49 5.62 -4.55 16.93
N LYS A 50 6.75 -3.82 16.96
CA LYS A 50 6.79 -2.36 17.09
C LYS A 50 5.95 -1.68 16.00
N ASP A 51 6.23 -1.98 14.72
CA ASP A 51 5.58 -1.30 13.59
C ASP A 51 4.07 -1.55 13.53
N THR A 52 3.63 -2.74 13.98
CA THR A 52 2.21 -3.08 14.15
C THR A 52 1.57 -2.23 15.23
N SER A 53 2.26 -2.06 16.37
CA SER A 53 1.77 -1.23 17.49
C SER A 53 1.67 0.24 17.10
N GLU A 54 2.69 0.78 16.43
CA GLU A 54 2.70 2.17 15.94
C GLU A 54 1.57 2.42 14.92
N THR A 55 1.31 1.45 14.04
CA THR A 55 0.20 1.56 13.07
C THR A 55 -1.16 1.52 13.75
N ALA A 56 -1.37 0.65 14.73
CA ALA A 56 -2.61 0.61 15.51
C ALA A 56 -2.84 1.89 16.29
N GLU A 57 -1.79 2.42 16.94
CA GLU A 57 -1.86 3.71 17.65
C GLU A 57 -2.19 4.87 16.71
N PHE A 58 -1.62 4.88 15.51
CA PHE A 58 -1.93 5.89 14.50
C PHE A 58 -3.41 5.83 14.11
N LEU A 59 -3.94 4.64 13.81
CA LEU A 59 -5.36 4.46 13.45
C LEU A 59 -6.28 4.89 14.60
N CYS A 60 -5.96 4.52 15.85
CA CYS A 60 -6.72 4.97 17.01
C CYS A 60 -6.73 6.50 17.16
N LYS A 61 -5.60 7.17 16.87
CA LYS A 61 -5.51 8.64 16.90
C LYS A 61 -6.33 9.27 15.78
N VAL A 62 -6.25 8.74 14.56
CA VAL A 62 -7.01 9.24 13.41
C VAL A 62 -8.51 9.09 13.61
N LEU A 63 -8.96 7.95 14.17
CA LEU A 63 -10.37 7.62 14.40
C LEU A 63 -10.94 8.21 15.71
N ASN A 64 -10.09 8.88 16.50
CA ASN A 64 -10.53 9.44 17.78
C ASN A 64 -11.58 10.55 17.57
N GLY A 65 -12.67 10.46 18.34
CA GLY A 65 -13.80 11.40 18.24
C GLY A 65 -14.83 11.03 17.17
N SER A 66 -14.66 9.93 16.44
CA SER A 66 -15.66 9.41 15.51
C SER A 66 -16.89 8.89 16.27
N GLU A 67 -18.05 9.46 15.98
CA GLU A 67 -19.32 8.94 16.49
C GLU A 67 -19.70 7.62 15.80
N ILE A 68 -19.31 7.45 14.53
CA ILE A 68 -19.49 6.20 13.77
C ILE A 68 -18.78 5.05 14.48
N MET A 69 -17.51 5.25 14.86
CA MET A 69 -16.72 4.22 15.57
C MET A 69 -17.30 3.91 16.94
N ASN A 70 -17.75 4.93 17.68
CA ASN A 70 -18.36 4.74 19.00
C ASN A 70 -19.64 3.88 18.93
N GLU A 71 -20.50 4.15 17.96
CA GLU A 71 -21.72 3.37 17.73
C GLU A 71 -21.39 1.94 17.29
N SER A 72 -20.39 1.79 16.44
CA SER A 72 -19.98 0.49 15.86
C SER A 72 -19.50 -0.51 16.91
N ARG A 73 -18.99 -0.05 18.05
CA ARG A 73 -18.52 -0.91 19.15
C ARG A 73 -19.56 -1.89 19.69
N THR A 74 -20.85 -1.63 19.48
CA THR A 74 -21.97 -2.45 19.97
C THR A 74 -22.64 -3.26 18.86
N LEU A 75 -22.34 -3.03 17.60
CA LEU A 75 -23.04 -3.64 16.47
C LEU A 75 -22.75 -5.13 16.31
N ARG A 76 -21.52 -5.55 16.62
CA ARG A 76 -21.09 -6.93 16.44
C ARG A 76 -19.95 -7.30 17.40
N VAL A 77 -19.77 -8.61 17.60
CA VAL A 77 -18.71 -9.13 18.48
C VAL A 77 -17.33 -8.81 17.91
N GLN A 78 -17.16 -9.02 16.60
CA GLN A 78 -15.95 -8.67 15.85
C GLN A 78 -16.29 -8.35 14.40
N ASP A 79 -15.42 -7.58 13.75
CA ASP A 79 -15.51 -7.28 12.34
C ASP A 79 -14.93 -8.39 11.45
N SER A 80 -15.06 -8.23 10.15
CA SER A 80 -14.35 -9.04 9.19
C SER A 80 -12.83 -8.86 9.30
N MET A 81 -12.09 -9.85 8.84
CA MET A 81 -10.63 -9.85 8.99
C MET A 81 -9.95 -8.66 8.31
N ASN A 82 -10.47 -8.21 7.18
CA ASN A 82 -9.88 -7.15 6.36
C ASN A 82 -9.73 -5.80 7.10
N THR A 83 -10.61 -5.47 8.05
CA THR A 83 -10.44 -4.28 8.88
C THR A 83 -9.59 -4.57 10.12
N ARG A 84 -9.75 -5.75 10.74
CA ARG A 84 -8.99 -6.12 11.93
C ARG A 84 -7.50 -6.33 11.69
N ILE A 85 -7.10 -6.75 10.48
CA ILE A 85 -5.72 -7.09 10.12
C ILE A 85 -4.88 -5.89 9.67
N ILE A 86 -5.49 -4.73 9.46
CA ILE A 86 -4.81 -3.53 8.92
C ILE A 86 -3.47 -3.25 9.64
N PRO A 87 -3.40 -3.15 10.98
CA PRO A 87 -2.14 -2.84 11.66
C PRO A 87 -1.05 -3.90 11.41
N HIS A 88 -1.45 -5.16 11.21
CA HIS A 88 -0.50 -6.25 10.99
C HIS A 88 0.11 -6.21 9.59
N VAL A 89 -0.72 -6.01 8.57
CA VAL A 89 -0.26 -5.92 7.17
C VAL A 89 0.56 -4.65 6.95
N HIS A 90 0.02 -3.50 7.33
CA HIS A 90 0.71 -2.22 7.18
C HIS A 90 1.98 -2.14 8.03
N GLY A 91 1.96 -2.65 9.27
CA GLY A 91 3.13 -2.69 10.13
C GLY A 91 4.23 -3.58 9.57
N ALA A 92 3.89 -4.77 9.03
CA ALA A 92 4.87 -5.64 8.38
C ALA A 92 5.50 -4.96 7.15
N ALA A 93 4.69 -4.30 6.32
CA ALA A 93 5.18 -3.57 5.16
C ALA A 93 6.12 -2.42 5.55
N LYS A 94 5.78 -1.64 6.59
CA LYS A 94 6.62 -0.55 7.12
C LYS A 94 7.97 -1.06 7.64
N ARG A 95 7.99 -2.25 8.27
CA ARG A 95 9.25 -2.90 8.66
C ARG A 95 10.12 -3.23 7.46
N MET A 96 9.54 -3.81 6.41
CA MET A 96 10.27 -4.10 5.17
C MET A 96 10.82 -2.83 4.52
N VAL A 97 10.05 -1.74 4.52
CA VAL A 97 10.53 -0.42 4.06
C VAL A 97 11.80 0.01 4.79
N THR A 98 11.78 -0.03 6.13
CA THR A 98 12.93 0.39 6.94
C THR A 98 14.16 -0.45 6.62
N GLN A 99 14.01 -1.77 6.58
CA GLN A 99 15.12 -2.68 6.28
C GLN A 99 15.66 -2.49 4.86
N THR A 100 14.79 -2.29 3.88
CA THR A 100 15.21 -2.03 2.49
C THR A 100 15.91 -0.69 2.37
N TYR A 101 15.38 0.36 3.02
CA TYR A 101 16.02 1.67 3.04
C TYR A 101 17.44 1.60 3.62
N ASP A 102 17.60 0.97 4.79
CA ASP A 102 18.91 0.84 5.45
C ASP A 102 19.90 0.09 4.54
N ALA A 103 19.50 -1.03 3.96
CA ALA A 103 20.34 -1.80 3.04
C ALA A 103 20.75 -1.00 1.78
N LEU A 104 19.81 -0.30 1.16
CA LEU A 104 20.12 0.53 -0.02
C LEU A 104 21.01 1.74 0.33
N MET A 105 20.90 2.28 1.54
CA MET A 105 21.77 3.38 2.00
C MET A 105 23.20 2.90 2.29
N GLU A 106 23.38 1.66 2.76
CA GLU A 106 24.72 1.05 2.88
C GLU A 106 25.34 0.89 1.48
N GLU A 107 24.59 0.33 0.52
CA GLU A 107 25.03 0.15 -0.86
C GLU A 107 25.31 1.49 -1.57
N LEU A 108 24.55 2.53 -1.29
CA LEU A 108 24.77 3.87 -1.88
C LEU A 108 26.16 4.45 -1.52
N ASN A 109 26.69 4.08 -0.36
CA ASN A 109 27.98 4.53 0.13
C ASN A 109 29.11 3.52 -0.10
N ALA A 110 28.84 2.39 -0.76
CA ALA A 110 29.82 1.35 -1.04
C ALA A 110 30.69 1.68 -2.24
N VAL A 111 31.87 1.06 -2.31
CA VAL A 111 32.74 1.11 -3.47
C VAL A 111 32.41 -0.07 -4.38
N PHE A 112 31.78 0.21 -5.50
CA PHE A 112 31.36 -0.73 -6.52
C PHE A 112 32.34 -0.72 -7.68
N ASP A 113 33.35 -1.58 -7.65
CA ASP A 113 34.24 -1.73 -8.80
C ASP A 113 35.06 -3.03 -8.74
N ASN A 114 35.70 -3.37 -9.87
CA ASN A 114 36.69 -4.40 -10.02
C ASN A 114 37.63 -4.06 -11.21
N PRO A 115 38.94 -3.85 -10.99
CA PRO A 115 39.65 -3.90 -9.70
C PRO A 115 39.37 -2.68 -8.80
N VAL A 116 39.57 -2.86 -7.49
CA VAL A 116 39.57 -1.74 -6.53
C VAL A 116 41.03 -1.30 -6.31
N PHE A 117 41.29 0.00 -6.43
CA PHE A 117 42.61 0.60 -6.15
C PHE A 117 42.59 1.25 -4.75
N LEU A 118 43.50 0.78 -3.90
CA LEU A 118 43.68 1.33 -2.56
C LEU A 118 44.56 2.58 -2.59
N ALA A 119 44.54 3.37 -1.50
CA ALA A 119 45.27 4.59 -1.37
C ALA A 119 46.82 4.40 -1.42
N ASP A 120 47.30 3.21 -1.11
CA ASP A 120 48.70 2.83 -1.21
C ASP A 120 49.15 2.38 -2.61
N GLY A 121 48.24 2.42 -3.59
CA GLY A 121 48.47 1.99 -4.95
C GLY A 121 48.25 0.50 -5.19
N THR A 122 47.86 -0.27 -4.20
CA THR A 122 47.55 -1.70 -4.34
C THR A 122 46.29 -1.90 -5.18
N ALA A 123 46.32 -2.76 -6.18
CA ALA A 123 45.16 -3.19 -6.94
C ALA A 123 44.64 -4.52 -6.41
N LEU A 124 43.37 -4.58 -6.02
CA LEU A 124 42.72 -5.81 -5.55
C LEU A 124 41.62 -6.23 -6.53
N MET A 125 41.63 -7.52 -6.83
CA MET A 125 40.60 -8.15 -7.67
C MET A 125 39.55 -8.80 -6.74
N GLY A 126 38.28 -8.44 -6.94
CA GLY A 126 37.20 -8.93 -6.07
C GLY A 126 35.85 -8.87 -6.78
N SER A 127 34.79 -8.91 -6.01
CA SER A 127 33.42 -8.86 -6.50
C SER A 127 32.61 -7.72 -5.82
N ASN A 128 33.27 -6.60 -5.52
CA ASN A 128 32.59 -5.45 -4.90
C ASN A 128 31.49 -4.82 -5.78
N TRP A 129 31.43 -5.21 -7.04
CA TRP A 129 30.36 -4.86 -7.97
C TRP A 129 29.09 -5.72 -7.79
N ASP A 130 29.14 -6.76 -6.94
CA ASP A 130 27.99 -7.60 -6.63
C ASP A 130 26.84 -6.77 -6.04
N ALA A 131 25.61 -7.03 -6.47
CA ALA A 131 24.41 -6.30 -6.06
C ALA A 131 23.32 -7.21 -5.50
N THR A 132 23.70 -8.36 -4.95
CA THR A 132 22.79 -9.34 -4.34
C THR A 132 21.95 -8.71 -3.22
N THR A 133 22.53 -7.82 -2.41
CA THR A 133 21.80 -7.08 -1.39
C THR A 133 20.65 -6.28 -1.99
N ILE A 134 20.90 -5.52 -3.06
CA ILE A 134 19.88 -4.68 -3.71
C ILE A 134 18.75 -5.56 -4.26
N GLU A 135 19.12 -6.65 -4.95
CA GLU A 135 18.17 -7.60 -5.51
C GLU A 135 17.23 -8.17 -4.44
N LEU A 136 17.78 -8.74 -3.37
CA LEU A 136 17.01 -9.41 -2.33
C LEU A 136 16.08 -8.44 -1.57
N TYR A 137 16.56 -7.23 -1.25
CA TYR A 137 15.75 -6.27 -0.52
C TYR A 137 14.66 -5.64 -1.40
N CYS A 138 14.93 -5.39 -2.68
CA CYS A 138 13.91 -4.91 -3.61
C CYS A 138 12.83 -5.97 -3.85
N ASP A 139 13.19 -7.23 -4.07
CA ASP A 139 12.24 -8.34 -4.22
C ASP A 139 11.39 -8.54 -2.96
N SER A 140 12.02 -8.52 -1.78
CA SER A 140 11.31 -8.67 -0.51
C SER A 140 10.32 -7.53 -0.27
N LEU A 141 10.69 -6.30 -0.63
CA LEU A 141 9.79 -5.15 -0.52
C LEU A 141 8.64 -5.24 -1.54
N ALA A 142 8.88 -5.74 -2.76
CA ALA A 142 7.83 -5.95 -3.75
C ALA A 142 6.76 -6.96 -3.26
N ILE A 143 7.18 -8.00 -2.52
CA ILE A 143 6.26 -8.94 -1.86
C ILE A 143 5.43 -8.22 -0.77
N ALA A 144 6.03 -7.33 0.00
CA ALA A 144 5.30 -6.54 0.99
C ALA A 144 4.29 -5.57 0.34
N VAL A 145 4.64 -4.96 -0.80
CA VAL A 145 3.71 -4.16 -1.64
C VAL A 145 2.50 -4.99 -2.05
N MET A 146 2.72 -6.25 -2.48
CA MET A 146 1.65 -7.17 -2.84
C MET A 146 0.70 -7.47 -1.67
N ASP A 147 1.21 -7.62 -0.45
CA ASP A 147 0.37 -7.87 0.74
C ASP A 147 -0.53 -6.67 1.06
N VAL A 148 -0.01 -5.44 0.93
CA VAL A 148 -0.82 -4.23 1.06
C VAL A 148 -1.86 -4.14 -0.06
N ALA A 149 -1.49 -4.46 -1.30
CA ALA A 149 -2.39 -4.44 -2.44
C ALA A 149 -3.57 -5.43 -2.29
N LYS A 150 -3.31 -6.65 -1.78
CA LYS A 150 -4.37 -7.63 -1.47
C LYS A 150 -5.39 -7.06 -0.48
N LEU A 151 -4.92 -6.41 0.58
CA LEU A 151 -5.79 -5.81 1.57
C LEU A 151 -6.60 -4.65 0.97
N THR A 152 -5.96 -3.82 0.17
CA THR A 152 -6.56 -2.66 -0.50
C THR A 152 -7.68 -3.08 -1.45
N GLU A 153 -7.47 -4.16 -2.24
CA GLU A 153 -8.50 -4.70 -3.14
C GLU A 153 -9.72 -5.22 -2.37
N VAL A 154 -9.51 -6.01 -1.32
CA VAL A 154 -10.59 -6.54 -0.48
C VAL A 154 -11.41 -5.40 0.18
N HIS A 155 -10.80 -4.25 0.46
CA HIS A 155 -11.55 -3.09 0.94
C HIS A 155 -12.53 -2.56 -0.13
N VAL A 156 -12.10 -2.48 -1.38
CA VAL A 156 -13.00 -2.06 -2.49
C VAL A 156 -14.12 -3.08 -2.68
N GLU A 157 -13.78 -4.37 -2.75
CA GLU A 157 -14.75 -5.46 -2.88
C GLU A 157 -15.85 -5.35 -1.82
N ARG A 158 -15.48 -5.20 -0.54
CA ARG A 158 -16.45 -5.11 0.53
C ARG A 158 -17.31 -3.86 0.49
N LEU A 159 -16.75 -2.73 0.06
CA LEU A 159 -17.49 -1.47 -0.02
C LEU A 159 -18.57 -1.51 -1.11
N VAL A 160 -18.28 -2.11 -2.27
CA VAL A 160 -19.21 -2.11 -3.41
C VAL A 160 -20.27 -3.21 -3.33
N ASP A 161 -20.05 -4.24 -2.51
CA ASP A 161 -21.02 -5.33 -2.30
C ASP A 161 -22.08 -4.93 -1.26
N PRO A 162 -23.37 -4.83 -1.62
CA PRO A 162 -24.44 -4.43 -0.72
C PRO A 162 -24.66 -5.42 0.44
N HIS A 163 -24.35 -6.70 0.25
CA HIS A 163 -24.48 -7.72 1.31
C HIS A 163 -23.40 -7.61 2.36
N LEU A 164 -22.26 -7.00 2.03
CA LEU A 164 -21.12 -6.86 2.90
C LEU A 164 -21.05 -5.48 3.56
N SER A 165 -21.38 -4.42 2.82
CA SER A 165 -21.37 -3.03 3.30
C SER A 165 -22.69 -2.59 3.93
N GLY A 166 -23.81 -3.15 3.47
CA GLY A 166 -25.16 -2.65 3.81
C GLY A 166 -25.53 -1.36 3.09
N LEU A 167 -24.71 -0.93 2.11
CA LEU A 167 -24.89 0.27 1.30
C LEU A 167 -25.54 -0.08 -0.05
N PRO A 168 -25.99 0.91 -0.84
CA PRO A 168 -26.49 0.64 -2.19
C PRO A 168 -25.45 -0.09 -3.04
N ALA A 169 -25.90 -1.04 -3.86
CA ALA A 169 -25.03 -1.83 -4.73
C ALA A 169 -24.15 -0.90 -5.60
N PHE A 170 -22.87 -1.22 -5.65
CA PHE A 170 -21.86 -0.46 -6.39
C PHE A 170 -21.75 1.02 -6.01
N LEU A 171 -22.22 1.39 -4.82
CA LEU A 171 -22.14 2.74 -4.24
C LEU A 171 -22.72 3.82 -5.17
N VAL A 172 -23.87 3.55 -5.78
CA VAL A 172 -24.55 4.50 -6.64
C VAL A 172 -26.05 4.52 -6.34
N LYS A 173 -26.67 5.69 -6.53
CA LYS A 173 -28.13 5.80 -6.51
C LYS A 173 -28.71 5.09 -7.74
N ASN A 174 -29.84 4.39 -7.56
CA ASN A 174 -30.51 3.65 -8.63
C ASN A 174 -29.61 2.61 -9.33
N PRO A 175 -29.07 1.61 -8.58
CA PRO A 175 -28.29 0.53 -9.17
C PRO A 175 -29.12 -0.22 -10.21
N GLY A 176 -28.49 -0.63 -11.31
CA GLY A 176 -29.17 -1.22 -12.48
C GLY A 176 -29.47 -0.19 -13.59
N LEU A 177 -29.74 1.08 -13.25
CA LEU A 177 -29.70 2.19 -14.18
C LEU A 177 -28.25 2.73 -14.30
N ASN A 178 -27.55 2.78 -13.17
CA ASN A 178 -26.16 3.18 -13.06
C ASN A 178 -25.29 1.99 -12.67
N ASN A 179 -24.04 1.97 -13.15
CA ASN A 179 -23.02 0.98 -12.79
C ASN A 179 -22.19 1.41 -11.55
N GLY A 180 -22.08 2.70 -11.31
CA GLY A 180 -21.34 3.26 -10.17
C GLY A 180 -19.88 2.82 -10.14
N TYR A 181 -19.47 2.27 -9.01
CA TYR A 181 -18.10 1.81 -8.74
C TYR A 181 -17.83 0.36 -9.14
N MET A 182 -18.74 -0.30 -9.83
CA MET A 182 -18.59 -1.70 -10.25
C MET A 182 -17.32 -1.92 -11.07
N ILE A 183 -17.10 -1.12 -12.11
CA ILE A 183 -15.93 -1.27 -12.99
C ILE A 183 -14.63 -0.82 -12.29
N LEU A 184 -14.71 0.08 -11.31
CA LEU A 184 -13.54 0.44 -10.50
C LEU A 184 -12.98 -0.78 -9.76
N GLN A 185 -13.83 -1.68 -9.25
CA GLN A 185 -13.37 -2.94 -8.63
C GLN A 185 -12.65 -3.83 -9.66
N TYR A 186 -13.15 -3.95 -10.91
CA TYR A 186 -12.43 -4.68 -11.96
C TYR A 186 -11.01 -4.11 -12.19
N VAL A 187 -10.89 -2.79 -12.16
CA VAL A 187 -9.57 -2.15 -12.35
C VAL A 187 -8.65 -2.44 -11.16
N THR A 188 -9.14 -2.38 -9.92
CA THR A 188 -8.32 -2.74 -8.75
C THR A 188 -7.90 -4.20 -8.77
N ALA A 189 -8.78 -5.12 -9.14
CA ALA A 189 -8.45 -6.54 -9.31
C ALA A 189 -7.42 -6.77 -10.43
N GLY A 190 -7.50 -6.04 -11.54
CA GLY A 190 -6.49 -6.07 -12.60
C GLY A 190 -5.13 -5.56 -12.15
N LEU A 191 -5.10 -4.43 -11.42
CA LEU A 191 -3.87 -3.90 -10.84
C LEU A 191 -3.24 -4.86 -9.81
N LEU A 192 -4.07 -5.54 -9.01
CA LEU A 192 -3.61 -6.58 -8.08
C LEU A 192 -2.92 -7.72 -8.83
N ALA A 193 -3.49 -8.20 -9.94
CA ALA A 193 -2.88 -9.24 -10.77
C ALA A 193 -1.55 -8.79 -11.36
N ASP A 194 -1.45 -7.54 -11.82
CA ASP A 194 -0.20 -6.96 -12.31
C ASP A 194 0.87 -6.89 -11.19
N ILE A 195 0.49 -6.45 -9.99
CA ILE A 195 1.41 -6.40 -8.85
C ILE A 195 1.88 -7.81 -8.47
N ALA A 196 1.02 -8.82 -8.55
CA ALA A 196 1.39 -10.22 -8.29
C ALA A 196 2.49 -10.70 -9.23
N LEU A 197 2.43 -10.33 -10.51
CA LEU A 197 3.49 -10.64 -11.48
C LEU A 197 4.79 -9.88 -11.17
N LEU A 198 4.70 -8.60 -10.80
CA LEU A 198 5.84 -7.77 -10.42
C LEU A 198 6.49 -8.20 -9.09
N ALA A 199 5.75 -8.82 -8.19
CA ALA A 199 6.25 -9.36 -6.94
C ALA A 199 6.86 -10.77 -7.08
N SER A 200 6.93 -11.32 -8.30
CA SER A 200 7.69 -12.55 -8.57
C SER A 200 9.18 -12.25 -8.47
N PRO A 201 9.93 -12.88 -7.52
CA PRO A 201 11.30 -12.48 -7.22
C PRO A 201 12.24 -12.65 -8.42
N ALA A 202 12.94 -11.60 -8.81
CA ALA A 202 13.96 -11.64 -9.86
C ALA A 202 15.16 -12.48 -9.43
N ALA A 203 15.48 -12.53 -8.14
CA ALA A 203 16.54 -13.31 -7.53
C ALA A 203 16.41 -14.83 -7.77
N CYS A 204 15.22 -15.32 -8.15
CA CYS A 204 15.03 -16.75 -8.47
C CYS A 204 15.56 -17.14 -9.84
N PHE A 205 16.03 -16.19 -10.65
CA PHE A 205 16.53 -16.45 -12.01
C PHE A 205 18.03 -16.24 -12.11
N ASN A 206 18.71 -17.09 -12.85
CA ASN A 206 20.14 -17.00 -13.11
C ASN A 206 20.46 -17.19 -14.60
N ALA A 207 21.56 -16.59 -15.01
CA ALA A 207 22.20 -16.85 -16.30
C ALA A 207 23.72 -16.76 -16.14
N ALA A 208 24.47 -17.63 -16.81
CA ALA A 208 25.90 -17.48 -16.90
C ALA A 208 26.24 -16.55 -18.07
N VAL A 209 27.09 -15.57 -17.84
CA VAL A 209 27.55 -14.61 -18.84
C VAL A 209 29.08 -14.54 -18.91
N SER A 210 29.65 -13.70 -19.76
CA SER A 210 31.10 -13.54 -19.90
C SER A 210 31.84 -14.86 -20.12
N ALA A 211 31.29 -15.75 -20.98
CA ALA A 211 31.81 -17.11 -21.23
C ALA A 211 31.94 -17.96 -19.97
N GLY A 212 31.02 -17.82 -19.02
CA GLY A 212 30.98 -18.52 -17.74
C GLY A 212 31.86 -17.95 -16.63
N GLN A 213 32.50 -16.81 -16.87
CA GLN A 213 33.27 -16.11 -15.84
C GLN A 213 32.38 -15.48 -14.76
N GLU A 214 31.15 -15.11 -15.15
CA GLU A 214 30.17 -14.49 -14.26
C GLU A 214 28.96 -15.40 -14.12
N SER A 215 28.94 -16.17 -13.03
CA SER A 215 27.83 -17.05 -12.64
C SER A 215 28.00 -17.45 -11.17
N PRO A 216 26.94 -17.26 -10.31
CA PRO A 216 25.67 -16.63 -10.64
C PRO A 216 25.80 -15.14 -10.90
N ILE A 217 24.78 -14.55 -11.56
CA ILE A 217 24.62 -13.10 -11.66
C ILE A 217 23.36 -12.67 -10.92
N TYR A 218 23.39 -11.47 -10.37
CA TYR A 218 22.25 -10.82 -9.72
C TYR A 218 21.36 -10.10 -10.74
N ARG A 219 20.12 -9.87 -10.37
CA ARG A 219 19.07 -9.20 -11.16
C ARG A 219 18.57 -7.93 -10.49
N ASP A 220 19.48 -7.19 -9.87
CA ASP A 220 19.19 -5.99 -9.07
C ASP A 220 18.40 -4.93 -9.83
N ASP A 221 18.74 -4.68 -11.11
CA ASP A 221 18.01 -3.75 -11.95
C ASP A 221 16.57 -4.22 -12.23
N THR A 222 16.38 -5.51 -12.46
CA THR A 222 15.04 -6.09 -12.65
C THR A 222 14.22 -5.97 -11.38
N ALA A 223 14.76 -6.35 -10.22
CA ALA A 223 14.11 -6.26 -8.93
C ALA A 223 13.72 -4.82 -8.58
N ALA A 224 14.63 -3.85 -8.77
CA ALA A 224 14.36 -2.44 -8.49
C ALA A 224 13.26 -1.86 -9.40
N ARG A 225 13.27 -2.18 -10.70
CA ARG A 225 12.22 -1.73 -11.63
C ARG A 225 10.87 -2.39 -11.37
N GLN A 226 10.84 -3.68 -11.02
CA GLN A 226 9.62 -4.38 -10.62
C GLN A 226 9.03 -3.75 -9.36
N LEU A 227 9.86 -3.49 -8.34
CA LEU A 227 9.43 -2.80 -7.13
C LEU A 227 8.84 -1.43 -7.44
N TYR A 228 9.54 -0.61 -8.23
CA TYR A 228 9.06 0.73 -8.61
C TYR A 228 7.69 0.66 -9.30
N ALA A 229 7.55 -0.22 -10.30
CA ALA A 229 6.30 -0.40 -11.04
C ALA A 229 5.15 -0.91 -10.12
N ALA A 230 5.44 -1.81 -9.18
CA ALA A 230 4.47 -2.32 -8.21
C ALA A 230 3.97 -1.21 -7.27
N VAL A 231 4.88 -0.34 -6.80
CA VAL A 231 4.54 0.80 -5.94
C VAL A 231 3.63 1.80 -6.65
N GLN A 232 3.91 2.13 -7.92
CA GLN A 232 3.06 3.04 -8.70
C GLN A 232 1.63 2.49 -8.86
N LYS A 233 1.51 1.17 -9.10
CA LYS A 233 0.20 0.51 -9.18
C LYS A 233 -0.52 0.49 -7.84
N LEU A 234 0.18 0.24 -6.74
CA LEU A 234 -0.40 0.30 -5.39
C LEU A 234 -0.90 1.72 -5.06
N ARG A 235 -0.12 2.76 -5.38
CA ARG A 235 -0.54 4.16 -5.20
C ARG A 235 -1.89 4.42 -5.88
N ARG A 236 -2.03 3.97 -7.12
CA ARG A 236 -3.30 4.07 -7.85
C ARG A 236 -4.43 3.29 -7.17
N MET A 237 -4.17 2.08 -6.67
CA MET A 237 -5.16 1.29 -5.92
C MET A 237 -5.59 2.00 -4.64
N VAL A 238 -4.66 2.59 -3.87
CA VAL A 238 -4.96 3.36 -2.64
C VAL A 238 -5.84 4.56 -2.97
N SER A 239 -5.53 5.30 -4.05
CA SER A 239 -6.35 6.43 -4.52
C SER A 239 -7.78 6.02 -4.85
N MET A 240 -7.94 4.92 -5.59
CA MET A 240 -9.25 4.36 -5.95
C MET A 240 -10.03 3.89 -4.72
N THR A 241 -9.35 3.25 -3.76
CA THR A 241 -9.98 2.78 -2.52
C THR A 241 -10.42 3.95 -1.64
N MET A 242 -9.61 5.00 -1.54
CA MET A 242 -9.98 6.22 -0.81
C MET A 242 -11.20 6.88 -1.43
N MET A 243 -11.25 6.99 -2.76
CA MET A 243 -12.41 7.51 -3.49
C MET A 243 -13.67 6.67 -3.24
N THR A 244 -13.51 5.34 -3.21
CA THR A 244 -14.60 4.39 -2.92
C THR A 244 -15.12 4.54 -1.49
N ALA A 245 -14.22 4.66 -0.50
CA ALA A 245 -14.61 4.84 0.89
C ALA A 245 -15.35 6.16 1.13
N LEU A 246 -14.89 7.24 0.51
CA LEU A 246 -15.58 8.54 0.58
C LEU A 246 -16.96 8.50 -0.08
N GLN A 247 -17.11 7.82 -1.21
CA GLN A 247 -18.41 7.61 -1.86
C GLN A 247 -19.37 6.80 -0.96
N ALA A 248 -18.84 5.78 -0.29
CA ALA A 248 -19.59 4.97 0.66
C ALA A 248 -20.08 5.78 1.87
N ILE A 249 -19.23 6.63 2.41
CA ILE A 249 -19.56 7.52 3.52
C ILE A 249 -20.69 8.48 3.13
N ASP A 250 -20.62 9.10 1.96
CA ASP A 250 -21.65 10.04 1.49
C ASP A 250 -23.02 9.37 1.22
N LEU A 251 -23.03 8.08 0.91
CA LEU A 251 -24.26 7.30 0.72
C LEU A 251 -24.87 6.79 2.03
N SER A 252 -24.16 6.94 3.11
CA SER A 252 -24.60 6.42 4.42
C SER A 252 -25.32 7.49 5.24
N ASP A 253 -26.27 7.06 6.07
CA ASP A 253 -26.91 7.89 7.10
C ASP A 253 -26.08 7.88 8.40
N HIS A 254 -24.75 7.89 8.29
CA HIS A 254 -23.86 7.77 9.44
C HIS A 254 -23.81 9.05 10.28
N LYS A 255 -23.44 8.85 11.54
CA LYS A 255 -23.08 9.93 12.45
C LYS A 255 -21.76 10.59 12.03
N ALA A 256 -21.33 11.58 12.81
CA ALA A 256 -20.14 12.33 12.51
C ALA A 256 -18.88 11.46 12.45
N MET A 257 -18.09 11.69 11.43
CA MET A 257 -16.74 11.15 11.27
C MET A 257 -15.79 11.69 12.35
N SER A 258 -14.59 11.14 12.44
CA SER A 258 -13.55 11.77 13.26
C SER A 258 -13.17 13.15 12.69
N PRO A 259 -12.66 14.07 13.51
CA PRO A 259 -12.22 15.38 13.00
C PRO A 259 -11.16 15.28 11.91
N VAL A 260 -10.30 14.23 11.94
CA VAL A 260 -9.24 14.03 10.96
C VAL A 260 -9.80 13.52 9.64
N THR A 261 -10.64 12.50 9.68
CA THR A 261 -11.25 11.91 8.48
C THR A 261 -12.28 12.85 7.86
N GLN A 262 -13.01 13.64 8.67
CA GLN A 262 -13.91 14.68 8.19
C GLN A 262 -13.15 15.76 7.41
N LYS A 263 -12.03 16.22 7.96
CA LYS A 263 -11.20 17.20 7.24
C LYS A 263 -10.67 16.64 5.93
N LEU A 264 -10.21 15.38 5.93
CA LEU A 264 -9.76 14.70 4.70
C LEU A 264 -10.89 14.60 3.67
N HIS A 265 -12.09 14.19 4.10
CA HIS A 265 -13.29 14.16 3.26
C HIS A 265 -13.55 15.52 2.61
N ASP A 266 -13.61 16.58 3.42
CA ASP A 266 -13.91 17.93 2.94
C ASP A 266 -12.84 18.45 1.97
N ASP A 267 -11.56 18.13 2.22
CA ASP A 267 -10.46 18.52 1.34
C ASP A 267 -10.52 17.77 0.00
N VAL A 268 -10.76 16.46 0.00
CA VAL A 268 -10.88 15.66 -1.22
C VAL A 268 -12.12 16.07 -2.02
N ARG A 269 -13.25 16.36 -1.37
CA ARG A 269 -14.51 16.72 -2.04
C ARG A 269 -14.46 18.06 -2.79
N LYS A 270 -13.44 18.88 -2.56
CA LYS A 270 -13.16 20.08 -3.36
C LYS A 270 -12.74 19.74 -4.80
N THR A 271 -12.14 18.57 -5.00
CA THR A 271 -11.56 18.13 -6.27
C THR A 271 -12.32 16.92 -6.85
N VAL A 272 -12.55 15.90 -6.03
CA VAL A 272 -13.26 14.68 -6.41
C VAL A 272 -14.66 14.71 -5.78
N THR A 273 -15.63 15.18 -6.54
CA THR A 273 -17.02 15.36 -6.06
C THR A 273 -17.74 14.03 -5.88
N PHE A 274 -18.83 14.03 -5.10
CA PHE A 274 -19.73 12.86 -5.00
C PHE A 274 -20.27 12.49 -6.39
N MET A 275 -20.34 11.20 -6.68
CA MET A 275 -20.89 10.69 -7.94
C MET A 275 -22.35 10.29 -7.75
N GLU A 276 -23.25 11.07 -8.28
CA GLU A 276 -24.69 10.81 -8.19
C GLU A 276 -25.20 9.86 -9.28
N ASN A 277 -24.67 9.99 -10.48
CA ASN A 277 -24.93 9.12 -11.64
C ASN A 277 -23.61 8.74 -12.28
N ASP A 278 -23.64 7.75 -13.19
CA ASP A 278 -22.45 7.34 -13.94
C ASP A 278 -21.80 8.52 -14.64
N ASP A 279 -20.49 8.61 -14.55
CA ASP A 279 -19.64 9.69 -15.03
C ASP A 279 -18.29 9.16 -15.51
N MET A 280 -17.45 10.03 -16.06
CA MET A 280 -16.10 9.68 -16.53
C MET A 280 -15.18 9.31 -15.36
N MET A 281 -15.14 8.02 -15.03
CA MET A 281 -14.37 7.50 -13.87
C MET A 281 -12.86 7.76 -13.99
N TYR A 282 -12.32 7.73 -15.22
CA TYR A 282 -10.90 7.98 -15.45
C TYR A 282 -10.44 9.34 -14.91
N GLU A 283 -11.15 10.42 -15.25
CA GLU A 283 -10.81 11.78 -14.79
C GLU A 283 -10.84 11.89 -13.27
N ARG A 284 -11.77 11.21 -12.62
CA ARG A 284 -11.90 11.17 -11.16
C ARG A 284 -10.72 10.44 -10.51
N ILE A 285 -10.27 9.33 -11.12
CA ILE A 285 -9.11 8.56 -10.64
C ILE A 285 -7.84 9.41 -10.76
N GLU A 286 -7.60 10.04 -11.91
CA GLU A 286 -6.45 10.92 -12.13
C GLU A 286 -6.44 12.09 -11.12
N ALA A 287 -7.59 12.72 -10.89
CA ALA A 287 -7.73 13.79 -9.91
C ALA A 287 -7.44 13.32 -8.48
N MET A 288 -7.88 12.11 -8.12
CA MET A 288 -7.61 11.53 -6.80
C MET A 288 -6.14 11.11 -6.65
N GLU A 289 -5.54 10.53 -7.70
CA GLU A 289 -4.13 10.13 -7.69
C GLU A 289 -3.18 11.33 -7.54
N ALA A 290 -3.58 12.49 -8.04
CA ALA A 290 -2.84 13.74 -7.84
C ALA A 290 -2.87 14.25 -6.39
N LEU A 291 -3.79 13.78 -5.56
CA LEU A 291 -3.89 14.12 -4.13
C LEU A 291 -3.16 13.11 -3.22
N VAL A 292 -2.83 11.92 -3.73
CA VAL A 292 -2.16 10.80 -3.05
C VAL A 292 -0.71 10.68 -3.52
#